data_fe6abce43b00463626fdd3363851e68d
#
_entry.id   fe6abce43b00463626fdd3363851e68d
#
_cell.length_a   1.000
_cell.length_b   1.000
_cell.length_c   1.000
_cell.angle_alpha   90.00
_cell.angle_beta   90.00
_cell.angle_gamma   90.00
#
_symmetry.space_group_name_H-M   'P 1'
#
loop_
_entity.id
_entity.type
_entity.pdbx_description
1 polymer ?
#
loop_
_entity_poly.entity_id
_entity_poly.type
_entity_poly.pdbx_seq_one_letter_code
_entity_poly.pdbx_strand_id
1 'polypeptide(L)'
;MVKGSTRMVWIVVALVLVSMLYGGYQYAVFSPYRVSSEKAKDMIQNNNIDVILDVRTDMERSTLGYYPGSIHVPRADLEHRIMADYPNKDTRIIVYCNTGHRARMATDALQEMGYHNARYISSTYASLM
;
A
#
# COMPACT_ATOMS: atom_id res chain seq x y z
N MET A 1 -43.19 -16.86 -6.05
CA MET A 1 -43.02 -15.44 -5.75
C MET A 1 -41.76 -15.14 -4.98
N VAL A 2 -41.39 -15.93 -3.97
CA VAL A 2 -40.18 -15.68 -3.13
C VAL A 2 -38.86 -15.90 -3.87
N LYS A 3 -38.81 -16.81 -4.87
CA LYS A 3 -37.58 -17.14 -5.62
C LYS A 3 -37.06 -15.99 -6.51
N GLY A 4 -37.92 -15.14 -7.05
CA GLY A 4 -37.50 -13.99 -7.87
C GLY A 4 -36.87 -12.87 -7.06
N SER A 5 -37.41 -12.59 -5.87
CA SER A 5 -36.88 -11.61 -4.95
C SER A 5 -35.48 -11.97 -4.44
N THR A 6 -35.26 -13.23 -4.11
CA THR A 6 -33.96 -13.73 -3.64
C THR A 6 -32.88 -13.62 -4.72
N ARG A 7 -33.19 -13.94 -5.96
CA ARG A 7 -32.24 -13.79 -7.08
C ARG A 7 -31.87 -12.33 -7.32
N MET A 8 -32.83 -11.42 -7.23
CA MET A 8 -32.60 -9.99 -7.37
C MET A 8 -31.69 -9.45 -6.25
N VAL A 9 -31.87 -9.91 -5.03
CA VAL A 9 -31.02 -9.54 -3.89
C VAL A 9 -29.55 -9.98 -4.14
N TRP A 10 -29.35 -11.20 -4.59
CA TRP A 10 -28.00 -11.70 -4.89
C TRP A 10 -27.31 -10.94 -6.05
N ILE A 11 -28.07 -10.55 -7.06
CA ILE A 11 -27.56 -9.73 -8.17
C ILE A 11 -27.13 -8.35 -7.63
N VAL A 12 -27.93 -7.71 -6.80
CA VAL A 12 -27.59 -6.41 -6.20
C VAL A 12 -26.35 -6.54 -5.32
N VAL A 13 -26.27 -7.58 -4.48
CA VAL A 13 -25.10 -7.83 -3.63
C VAL A 13 -23.85 -8.02 -4.49
N ALA A 14 -23.93 -8.80 -5.56
CA ALA A 14 -22.80 -9.01 -6.45
C ALA A 14 -22.35 -7.71 -7.13
N LEU A 15 -23.27 -6.89 -7.59
CA LEU A 15 -22.96 -5.59 -8.20
C LEU A 15 -22.29 -4.63 -7.21
N VAL A 16 -22.77 -4.60 -5.97
CA VAL A 16 -22.16 -3.79 -4.91
C VAL A 16 -20.74 -4.25 -4.62
N LEU A 17 -20.53 -5.56 -4.48
CA LEU A 17 -19.20 -6.12 -4.25
C LEU A 17 -18.23 -5.83 -5.40
N VAL A 18 -18.66 -5.99 -6.64
CA VAL A 18 -17.85 -5.66 -7.82
C VAL A 18 -17.51 -4.17 -7.84
N SER A 19 -18.49 -3.31 -7.55
CA SER A 19 -18.29 -1.86 -7.48
C SER A 19 -17.27 -1.49 -6.39
N MET A 20 -17.35 -2.11 -5.21
CA MET A 20 -16.40 -1.87 -4.11
C MET A 20 -14.99 -2.33 -4.48
N LEU A 21 -14.86 -3.51 -5.09
CA LEU A 21 -13.56 -4.03 -5.54
C LEU A 21 -12.96 -3.15 -6.64
N TYR A 22 -13.77 -2.73 -7.60
CA TYR A 22 -13.32 -1.83 -8.66
C TYR A 22 -12.91 -0.47 -8.12
N GLY A 23 -13.70 0.11 -7.20
CA GLY A 23 -13.38 1.37 -6.54
C GLY A 23 -12.10 1.28 -5.72
N GLY A 24 -11.89 0.18 -4.99
CA GLY A 24 -10.65 -0.07 -4.26
C GLY A 24 -9.44 -0.20 -5.17
N TYR A 25 -9.59 -0.90 -6.29
CA TYR A 25 -8.54 -1.02 -7.30
C TYR A 25 -8.18 0.34 -7.89
N GLN A 26 -9.18 1.11 -8.32
CA GLN A 26 -8.98 2.46 -8.87
C GLN A 26 -8.29 3.37 -7.85
N TYR A 27 -8.73 3.31 -6.59
CA TYR A 27 -8.09 4.07 -5.52
C TYR A 27 -6.62 3.71 -5.36
N ALA A 28 -6.26 2.42 -5.37
CA ALA A 28 -4.89 1.98 -5.20
C ALA A 28 -3.98 2.35 -6.39
N VAL A 29 -4.52 2.32 -7.61
CA VAL A 29 -3.75 2.49 -8.84
C VAL A 29 -3.63 3.95 -9.27
N PHE A 30 -4.67 4.75 -9.11
CA PHE A 30 -4.69 6.15 -9.56
C PHE A 30 -4.36 7.12 -8.42
N SER A 31 -3.10 7.36 -8.21
CA SER A 31 -2.56 8.33 -7.27
C SER A 31 -1.29 8.96 -7.84
N PRO A 32 -1.04 10.26 -7.59
CA PRO A 32 0.20 10.91 -8.00
C PRO A 32 1.44 10.35 -7.28
N TYR A 33 1.24 9.64 -6.17
CA TYR A 33 2.32 9.07 -5.36
C TYR A 33 2.64 7.61 -5.69
N ARG A 34 1.89 7.00 -6.59
CA ARG A 34 2.18 5.65 -7.06
C ARG A 34 3.35 5.66 -8.03
N VAL A 35 4.26 4.74 -7.84
CA VAL A 35 5.30 4.42 -8.83
C VAL A 35 5.12 2.98 -9.29
N SER A 36 5.56 2.69 -10.52
CA SER A 36 5.59 1.31 -11.00
C SER A 36 6.61 0.49 -10.22
N SER A 37 6.40 -0.82 -10.14
CA SER A 37 7.36 -1.71 -9.50
C SER A 37 8.73 -1.64 -10.15
N GLU A 38 8.78 -1.52 -11.46
CA GLU A 38 10.02 -1.38 -12.24
C GLU A 38 10.77 -0.12 -11.86
N LYS A 39 10.08 1.02 -11.79
CA LYS A 39 10.68 2.28 -11.36
C LYS A 39 11.16 2.21 -9.91
N ALA A 40 10.36 1.65 -9.02
CA ALA A 40 10.74 1.47 -7.61
C ALA A 40 11.99 0.60 -7.49
N LYS A 41 12.06 -0.49 -8.24
CA LYS A 41 13.23 -1.37 -8.30
C LYS A 41 14.47 -0.62 -8.77
N ASP A 42 14.37 0.18 -9.81
CA ASP A 42 15.47 1.03 -10.30
C ASP A 42 15.92 2.03 -9.23
N MET A 43 14.99 2.66 -8.54
CA MET A 43 15.30 3.61 -7.47
C MET A 43 16.07 2.93 -6.33
N ILE A 44 15.68 1.71 -5.96
CA ILE A 44 16.37 0.92 -4.94
C ILE A 44 17.79 0.56 -5.41
N GLN A 45 17.93 0.06 -6.62
CA GLN A 45 19.23 -0.36 -7.18
C GLN A 45 20.22 0.80 -7.33
N ASN A 46 19.73 2.01 -7.57
CA ASN A 46 20.53 3.23 -7.72
C ASN A 46 20.73 3.98 -6.40
N ASN A 47 20.44 3.38 -5.26
CA ASN A 47 20.53 4.00 -3.92
C ASN A 47 19.72 5.30 -3.78
N ASN A 48 18.58 5.39 -4.47
CA ASN A 48 17.68 6.54 -4.41
C ASN A 48 16.52 6.33 -3.42
N ILE A 49 16.57 5.29 -2.61
CA ILE A 49 15.60 4.97 -1.55
C ILE A 49 16.36 4.79 -0.23
N ASP A 50 15.86 5.41 0.82
CA ASP A 50 16.41 5.31 2.17
C ASP A 50 15.69 4.23 2.98
N VAL A 51 14.38 4.07 2.77
CA VAL A 51 13.53 3.17 3.55
C VAL A 51 12.56 2.44 2.61
N ILE A 52 12.51 1.12 2.76
CA ILE A 52 11.45 0.27 2.19
C ILE A 52 10.54 -0.11 3.35
N LEU A 53 9.29 0.33 3.29
CA LEU A 53 8.34 0.26 4.39
C LEU A 53 7.22 -0.75 4.11
N ASP A 54 7.13 -1.76 4.96
CA ASP A 54 6.04 -2.75 4.97
C ASP A 54 4.98 -2.32 5.99
N VAL A 55 3.76 -2.04 5.51
CA VAL A 55 2.64 -1.60 6.35
C VAL A 55 1.61 -2.71 6.58
N ARG A 56 1.96 -3.95 6.25
CA ARG A 56 1.10 -5.12 6.47
C ARG A 56 1.08 -5.52 7.95
N THR A 57 0.23 -6.49 8.29
CA THR A 57 0.18 -7.08 9.62
C THR A 57 1.41 -7.96 9.90
N ASP A 58 1.67 -8.24 11.17
CA ASP A 58 2.74 -9.17 11.59
C ASP A 58 2.54 -10.56 10.97
N MET A 59 1.29 -11.03 10.94
CA MET A 59 0.95 -12.33 10.37
C MET A 59 1.24 -12.40 8.86
N GLU A 60 0.86 -11.37 8.11
CA GLU A 60 1.14 -11.32 6.67
C GLU A 60 2.64 -11.32 6.40
N ARG A 61 3.39 -10.53 7.14
CA ARG A 61 4.85 -10.47 7.01
C ARG A 61 5.51 -11.81 7.28
N SER A 62 5.13 -12.48 8.36
CA SER A 62 5.70 -13.78 8.75
C SER A 62 5.27 -14.92 7.84
N THR A 63 4.04 -14.87 7.32
CA THR A 63 3.45 -15.96 6.51
C THR A 63 3.76 -15.82 5.03
N LEU A 64 3.72 -14.59 4.49
CA LEU A 64 3.85 -14.32 3.05
C LEU A 64 5.27 -13.89 2.64
N GLY A 65 6.17 -13.73 3.61
CA GLY A 65 7.50 -13.20 3.37
C GLY A 65 7.52 -11.68 3.26
N TYR A 66 8.69 -11.11 3.09
CA TYR A 66 8.89 -9.65 3.03
C TYR A 66 10.16 -9.31 2.25
N TYR A 67 10.27 -8.05 1.84
CA TYR A 67 11.48 -7.58 1.16
C TYR A 67 12.65 -7.54 2.14
N PRO A 68 13.80 -8.16 1.84
CA PRO A 68 15.00 -8.13 2.70
C PRO A 68 15.47 -6.70 2.96
N GLY A 69 15.62 -6.35 4.24
CA GLY A 69 16.01 -5.00 4.64
C GLY A 69 14.84 -4.02 4.77
N SER A 70 13.61 -4.42 4.47
CA SER A 70 12.44 -3.59 4.72
C SER A 70 12.17 -3.46 6.23
N ILE A 71 11.70 -2.28 6.65
CA ILE A 71 11.21 -2.08 8.00
C ILE A 71 9.70 -2.38 8.05
N HIS A 72 9.26 -2.94 9.16
CA HIS A 72 7.86 -3.26 9.39
C HIS A 72 7.24 -2.27 10.36
N VAL A 73 6.29 -1.49 9.86
CA VAL A 73 5.49 -0.57 10.69
C VAL A 73 4.02 -0.74 10.31
N PRO A 74 3.22 -1.45 11.12
CA PRO A 74 1.79 -1.55 10.90
C PRO A 74 1.15 -0.17 10.83
N ARG A 75 0.07 -0.06 10.04
CA ARG A 75 -0.56 1.25 9.77
C ARG A 75 -0.91 2.04 11.05
N ALA A 76 -1.31 1.35 12.12
CA ALA A 76 -1.68 1.99 13.37
C ALA A 76 -0.54 2.74 14.06
N ASP A 77 0.71 2.31 13.83
CA ASP A 77 1.90 2.88 14.49
C ASP A 77 2.70 3.81 13.57
N LEU A 78 2.23 4.02 12.34
CA LEU A 78 2.99 4.64 11.26
C LEU A 78 3.51 6.03 11.63
N GLU A 79 2.61 6.92 12.00
CA GLU A 79 2.96 8.33 12.22
C GLU A 79 3.96 8.47 13.36
N HIS A 80 3.70 7.80 14.46
CA HIS A 80 4.55 7.85 15.64
C HIS A 80 5.95 7.29 15.36
N ARG A 81 6.03 6.12 14.75
CA ARG A 81 7.30 5.44 14.50
C ARG A 81 8.15 6.11 13.43
N ILE A 82 7.53 6.57 12.35
CA ILE A 82 8.28 7.24 11.29
C ILE A 82 8.85 8.57 11.80
N MET A 83 8.07 9.34 12.55
CA MET A 83 8.60 10.59 13.15
C MET A 83 9.75 10.36 14.13
N ALA A 84 9.69 9.27 14.90
CA ALA A 84 10.72 8.94 15.87
C ALA A 84 12.00 8.43 15.20
N ASP A 85 11.87 7.51 14.23
CA ASP A 85 13.00 6.80 13.64
C ASP A 85 13.60 7.52 12.42
N TYR A 86 12.80 8.30 11.71
CA TYR A 86 13.18 9.00 10.47
C TYR A 86 12.69 10.46 10.51
N PRO A 87 13.21 11.29 11.40
CA PRO A 87 12.72 12.67 11.57
C PRO A 87 13.00 13.58 10.36
N ASN A 88 13.96 13.21 9.50
CA ASN A 88 14.25 13.97 8.29
C ASN A 88 13.13 13.83 7.28
N LYS A 89 12.45 14.93 6.95
CA LYS A 89 11.33 14.97 6.00
C LYS A 89 11.74 14.72 4.55
N ASP A 90 13.02 14.80 4.25
CA ASP A 90 13.57 14.46 2.91
C ASP A 90 13.83 12.97 2.73
N THR A 91 13.59 12.15 3.76
CA THR A 91 13.73 10.69 3.70
C THR A 91 12.92 10.13 2.52
N ARG A 92 13.57 9.33 1.68
CA ARG A 92 12.98 8.73 0.49
C ARG A 92 12.44 7.36 0.86
N ILE A 93 11.11 7.22 0.81
CA ILE A 93 10.39 6.06 1.31
C ILE A 93 9.60 5.40 0.18
N ILE A 94 9.76 4.08 0.01
CA ILE A 94 8.87 3.25 -0.78
C ILE A 94 8.02 2.40 0.16
N VAL A 95 6.70 2.52 0.02
CA VAL A 95 5.73 1.80 0.83
C VAL A 95 5.12 0.66 0.03
N TYR A 96 4.97 -0.50 0.62
CA TYR A 96 4.24 -1.61 0.01
C TYR A 96 3.27 -2.28 1.00
N CYS A 97 2.25 -2.87 0.44
CA CYS A 97 1.38 -3.86 1.09
C CYS A 97 1.19 -5.05 0.13
N ASN A 98 0.01 -5.61 -0.01
CA ASN A 98 -0.23 -6.70 -0.96
C ASN A 98 -0.91 -6.23 -2.25
N THR A 99 -1.84 -5.27 -2.17
CA THR A 99 -2.67 -4.79 -3.30
C THR A 99 -2.53 -3.30 -3.59
N GLY A 100 -1.85 -2.55 -2.73
CA GLY A 100 -1.61 -1.12 -2.87
C GLY A 100 -2.57 -0.21 -2.11
N HIS A 101 -3.72 -0.68 -1.65
CA HIS A 101 -4.70 0.15 -0.94
C HIS A 101 -4.15 0.69 0.39
N ARG A 102 -3.64 -0.18 1.26
CA ARG A 102 -3.03 0.22 2.54
C ARG A 102 -1.73 1.01 2.33
N ALA A 103 -0.94 0.65 1.34
CA ALA A 103 0.27 1.37 0.99
C ALA A 103 -0.04 2.80 0.53
N ARG A 104 -1.10 3.00 -0.25
CA ARG A 104 -1.55 4.34 -0.62
C ARG A 104 -2.01 5.14 0.59
N MET A 105 -2.83 4.56 1.47
CA MET A 105 -3.29 5.25 2.68
C MET A 105 -2.10 5.67 3.56
N ALA A 106 -1.12 4.79 3.73
CA ALA A 106 0.09 5.10 4.47
C ALA A 106 0.91 6.22 3.81
N THR A 107 1.04 6.18 2.49
CA THR A 107 1.76 7.21 1.73
C THR A 107 1.06 8.56 1.81
N ASP A 108 -0.26 8.60 1.70
CA ASP A 108 -1.05 9.81 1.86
C ASP A 108 -0.81 10.44 3.26
N ALA A 109 -0.82 9.62 4.30
CA ALA A 109 -0.52 10.07 5.66
C ALA A 109 0.92 10.62 5.79
N LEU A 110 1.89 9.95 5.22
CA LEU A 110 3.28 10.43 5.20
C LEU A 110 3.43 11.75 4.46
N GLN A 111 2.74 11.91 3.33
CA GLN A 111 2.72 13.17 2.59
C GLN A 111 2.12 14.31 3.41
N GLU A 112 1.02 14.06 4.11
CA GLU A 112 0.41 15.05 5.02
C GLU A 112 1.33 15.44 6.17
N MET A 113 2.19 14.52 6.63
CA MET A 113 3.20 14.77 7.64
C MET A 113 4.42 15.54 7.12
N GLY A 114 4.50 15.78 5.80
CA GLY A 114 5.60 16.48 5.17
C GLY A 114 6.70 15.61 4.57
N TYR A 115 6.55 14.29 4.56
CA TYR A 115 7.46 13.37 3.86
C TYR A 115 7.15 13.36 2.36
N HIS A 116 7.59 14.40 1.67
CA HIS A 116 7.24 14.63 0.27
C HIS A 116 7.90 13.65 -0.71
N ASN A 117 8.88 12.88 -0.27
CA ASN A 117 9.51 11.82 -1.05
C ASN A 117 8.95 10.42 -0.78
N ALA A 118 7.81 10.33 -0.08
CA ALA A 118 7.11 9.06 0.11
C ALA A 118 6.34 8.68 -1.16
N ARG A 119 6.53 7.44 -1.60
CA ARG A 119 5.87 6.82 -2.76
C ARG A 119 5.44 5.41 -2.40
N TYR A 120 4.55 4.83 -3.19
CA TYR A 120 4.13 3.43 -2.98
C TYR A 120 4.03 2.67 -4.29
N ILE A 121 4.04 1.35 -4.17
CA ILE A 121 3.72 0.43 -5.26
C ILE A 121 2.36 -0.24 -5.00
N SER A 122 1.65 -0.59 -6.07
CA SER A 122 0.34 -1.26 -5.99
C SER A 122 0.41 -2.78 -6.14
N SER A 123 1.58 -3.35 -6.00
CA SER A 123 1.84 -4.79 -6.08
C SER A 123 2.59 -5.29 -4.83
N THR A 124 2.82 -6.60 -4.77
CA THR A 124 3.53 -7.22 -3.64
C THR A 124 5.03 -6.89 -3.64
N TYR A 125 5.69 -7.14 -2.52
CA TYR A 125 7.14 -6.93 -2.39
C TYR A 125 7.96 -7.75 -3.41
N ALA A 126 7.43 -8.89 -3.85
CA ALA A 126 8.11 -9.74 -4.82
C ALA A 126 8.43 -9.01 -6.14
N SER A 127 7.65 -8.02 -6.49
CA SER A 127 7.88 -7.19 -7.68
C SER A 127 9.11 -6.27 -7.55
N LEU A 128 9.64 -6.10 -6.35
CA LEU A 128 10.85 -5.32 -6.07
C LEU A 128 12.13 -6.16 -6.07
N MET A 129 11.99 -7.49 -6.09
CA MET A 129 13.10 -8.45 -6.09
C MET A 129 13.81 -8.59 -7.47
#